data_a7c072d6c9532addf920bb0e80b4ca95
#
_entry.id   a7c072d6c9532addf920bb0e80b4ca95
#
_cell.length_a   1.000
_cell.length_b   1.000
_cell.length_c   1.000
_cell.angle_alpha   90.00
_cell.angle_beta   90.00
_cell.angle_gamma   90.00
#
_symmetry.space_group_name_H-M   'P 1'
#
loop_
_entity.id
_entity.type
_entity.pdbx_description
1 polymer ?
#
loop_
_entity_poly.entity_id
_entity_poly.type
_entity_poly.pdbx_seq_one_letter_code
_entity_poly.pdbx_strand_id
1 'polypeptide(L)'
;MKVKYNRLSSLSQSGNRLTDDKTQYDLVLLDRVSGSVSFKERPKGQELTKLVEQGKISELWVEEFSRLGRNTGDVIKTLEWLDEMKVNVIVRNIGLQSRPNGVKNPIWKMISSVMSSLYEMELENIKERTMVGR
;
A
#
# COMPACT_ATOMS: atom_id res chain seq x y z
N MET A 1 12.62 11.68 3.38
CA MET A 1 12.13 11.22 4.68
C MET A 1 11.79 9.75 4.65
N LYS A 2 11.94 9.11 5.78
CA LYS A 2 11.48 7.75 6.03
C LYS A 2 10.12 7.83 6.72
N VAL A 3 9.06 7.41 6.02
CA VAL A 3 7.68 7.57 6.47
C VAL A 3 7.02 6.21 6.64
N LYS A 4 6.24 6.05 7.72
CA LYS A 4 5.36 4.89 7.89
C LYS A 4 3.93 5.31 7.62
N TYR A 5 3.23 4.53 6.80
CA TYR A 5 1.79 4.67 6.60
C TYR A 5 1.08 3.44 7.13
N ASN A 6 -0.02 3.65 7.85
CA ASN A 6 -0.89 2.56 8.27
C ASN A 6 -2.35 2.99 8.21
N ARG A 7 -3.23 2.02 8.10
CA ARG A 7 -4.67 2.20 8.14
C ARG A 7 -5.26 1.18 9.11
N LEU A 8 -6.07 1.67 10.03
CA LEU A 8 -6.85 0.84 10.93
C LEU A 8 -8.32 1.17 10.73
N SER A 9 -9.22 0.21 10.93
CA SER A 9 -10.63 0.52 10.88
C SER A 9 -10.98 1.46 12.05
N SER A 10 -12.02 2.26 11.87
CA SER A 10 -12.46 3.19 12.93
C SER A 10 -12.87 2.47 14.22
N LEU A 11 -13.21 1.18 14.12
CA LEU A 11 -13.61 0.33 15.25
C LEU A 11 -12.45 -0.46 15.84
N SER A 12 -11.27 -0.44 15.22
CA SER A 12 -10.11 -1.19 15.68
C SER A 12 -9.49 -0.52 16.91
N GLN A 13 -9.23 -1.33 17.95
CA GLN A 13 -8.54 -0.88 19.16
C GLN A 13 -7.08 -1.37 19.19
N SER A 14 -6.55 -1.84 18.07
CA SER A 14 -5.24 -2.48 18.02
C SER A 14 -4.07 -1.50 18.02
N GLY A 15 -4.10 -0.50 18.89
CA GLY A 15 -2.96 0.41 19.13
C GLY A 15 -1.69 -0.33 19.54
N ASN A 16 -1.80 -1.52 20.09
CA ASN A 16 -0.66 -2.32 20.54
C ASN A 16 0.26 -2.74 19.40
N ARG A 17 -0.27 -2.96 18.21
CA ARG A 17 0.57 -3.32 17.05
C ARG A 17 1.47 -2.19 16.60
N LEU A 18 1.05 -0.96 16.84
CA LEU A 18 1.86 0.23 16.51
C LEU A 18 3.04 0.37 17.47
N THR A 19 2.89 -0.09 18.70
CA THR A 19 3.94 0.01 19.72
C THR A 19 4.99 -1.09 19.59
N ASP A 20 4.68 -2.19 18.89
CA ASP A 20 5.62 -3.29 18.67
C ASP A 20 6.69 -2.96 17.63
N ASP A 21 6.44 -1.97 16.78
CA ASP A 21 7.40 -1.52 15.78
C ASP A 21 8.38 -0.54 16.41
N LYS A 22 9.60 -1.01 16.64
CA LYS A 22 10.67 -0.20 17.24
C LYS A 22 11.48 0.58 16.22
N THR A 23 11.13 0.49 14.94
CA THR A 23 11.79 1.25 13.89
C THR A 23 11.52 2.73 14.06
N GLN A 24 12.54 3.54 13.83
CA GLN A 24 12.42 4.99 13.92
C GLN A 24 12.05 5.58 12.56
N TYR A 25 10.98 6.34 12.53
CA TYR A 25 10.50 7.00 11.32
C TYR A 25 10.55 8.52 11.50
N ASP A 26 10.76 9.23 10.39
CA ASP A 26 10.67 10.70 10.39
C ASP A 26 9.23 11.16 10.56
N LEU A 27 8.29 10.37 10.04
CA LEU A 27 6.87 10.69 10.10
C LEU A 27 6.04 9.40 10.11
N VAL A 28 5.00 9.38 10.91
CA VAL A 28 4.02 8.28 10.93
C VAL A 28 2.65 8.84 10.57
N LEU A 29 2.06 8.31 9.51
CA LEU A 29 0.73 8.68 9.03
C LEU A 29 -0.22 7.53 9.30
N LEU A 30 -1.26 7.78 10.10
CA LEU A 30 -2.24 6.77 10.47
C LEU A 30 -3.63 7.23 10.06
N ASP A 31 -4.29 6.48 9.18
CA ASP A 31 -5.69 6.68 8.84
C ASP A 31 -6.56 5.73 9.67
N ARG A 32 -7.60 6.29 10.29
CA ARG A 32 -8.63 5.51 10.99
C ARG A 32 -9.92 5.57 10.18
N VAL A 33 -9.93 4.81 9.08
CA VAL A 33 -11.06 4.76 8.14
C VAL A 33 -11.30 3.32 7.71
N SER A 34 -12.49 3.07 7.17
CA SER A 34 -12.80 1.76 6.61
C SER A 34 -11.85 1.40 5.47
N GLY A 35 -11.51 0.11 5.35
CA GLY A 35 -10.72 -0.38 4.23
C GLY A 35 -11.40 -0.20 2.87
N SER A 36 -12.71 0.10 2.84
CA SER A 36 -13.45 0.35 1.60
C SER A 36 -13.20 1.75 1.01
N VAL A 37 -12.54 2.63 1.76
CA VAL A 37 -12.17 3.96 1.27
C VAL A 37 -10.91 3.84 0.41
N SER A 38 -10.94 4.37 -0.82
CA SER A 38 -9.76 4.33 -1.70
C SER A 38 -8.60 5.11 -1.07
N PHE A 39 -7.38 4.70 -1.38
CA PHE A 39 -6.18 5.33 -0.81
C PHE A 39 -6.18 6.85 -1.03
N LYS A 40 -6.52 7.29 -2.25
CA LYS A 40 -6.49 8.72 -2.60
C LYS A 40 -7.56 9.56 -1.89
N GLU A 41 -8.60 8.93 -1.37
CA GLU A 41 -9.66 9.62 -0.62
C GLU A 41 -9.40 9.64 0.88
N ARG A 42 -8.44 8.87 1.37
CA ARG A 42 -8.10 8.83 2.79
C ARG A 42 -7.37 10.10 3.20
N PRO A 43 -7.71 10.72 4.34
CA PRO A 43 -7.06 11.99 4.75
C PRO A 43 -5.53 11.90 4.82
N LYS A 44 -4.98 10.86 5.44
CA LYS A 44 -3.52 10.67 5.51
C LYS A 44 -2.94 10.17 4.19
N GLY A 45 -3.74 9.44 3.40
CA GLY A 45 -3.37 9.08 2.04
C GLY A 45 -3.17 10.33 1.17
N GLN A 46 -4.01 11.34 1.33
CA GLN A 46 -3.87 12.62 0.63
C GLN A 46 -2.62 13.38 1.09
N GLU A 47 -2.36 13.38 2.38
CA GLU A 47 -1.16 14.00 2.95
C GLU A 47 0.11 13.31 2.41
N LEU A 48 0.11 11.99 2.39
CA LEU A 48 1.21 11.20 1.82
C LEU A 48 1.41 11.52 0.34
N THR A 49 0.33 11.61 -0.42
CA THR A 49 0.38 11.93 -1.85
C THR A 49 1.08 13.27 -2.09
N LYS A 50 0.73 14.28 -1.31
CA LYS A 50 1.37 15.61 -1.43
C LYS A 50 2.87 15.54 -1.14
N LEU A 51 3.26 14.81 -0.09
CA LEU A 51 4.66 14.68 0.28
C LEU A 51 5.46 13.93 -0.78
N VAL A 52 4.88 12.89 -1.38
CA VAL A 52 5.52 12.15 -2.48
C VAL A 52 5.70 13.05 -3.70
N GLU A 53 4.67 13.80 -4.08
CA GLU A 53 4.73 14.71 -5.23
C GLU A 53 5.76 15.82 -5.02
N GLN A 54 5.99 16.24 -3.77
CA GLN A 54 7.00 17.24 -3.42
C GLN A 54 8.41 16.65 -3.35
N GLY A 55 8.57 15.34 -3.60
CA GLY A 55 9.87 14.68 -3.55
C GLY A 55 10.45 14.53 -2.14
N LYS A 56 9.62 14.61 -1.11
CA LYS A 56 10.08 14.58 0.29
C LYS A 56 10.22 13.19 0.87
N ILE A 57 9.69 12.14 0.21
CA ILE A 57 9.69 10.79 0.73
C ILE A 57 10.65 9.92 -0.08
N SER A 58 11.62 9.33 0.61
CA SER A 58 12.56 8.36 0.02
C SER A 58 12.14 6.92 0.30
N GLU A 59 11.59 6.66 1.50
CA GLU A 59 11.15 5.33 1.91
C GLU A 59 9.74 5.41 2.48
N LEU A 60 8.88 4.51 2.03
CA LEU A 60 7.55 4.33 2.58
C LEU A 60 7.43 2.93 3.17
N TRP A 61 7.16 2.86 4.46
CA TRP A 61 7.01 1.62 5.20
C TRP A 61 5.54 1.32 5.45
N VAL A 62 5.12 0.12 5.11
CA VAL A 62 3.76 -0.37 5.38
C VAL A 62 3.85 -1.76 5.99
N GLU A 63 2.88 -2.13 6.83
CA GLU A 63 2.85 -3.46 7.42
C GLU A 63 2.56 -4.54 6.38
N GLU A 64 1.61 -4.27 5.49
CA GLU A 64 1.20 -5.21 4.44
C GLU A 64 0.64 -4.43 3.25
N PHE A 65 0.60 -5.08 2.09
CA PHE A 65 0.12 -4.46 0.85
C PHE A 65 -1.30 -3.90 0.97
N SER A 66 -2.18 -4.60 1.70
CA SER A 66 -3.59 -4.23 1.82
C SER A 66 -3.82 -2.85 2.42
N ARG A 67 -2.83 -2.28 3.08
CA ARG A 67 -2.94 -0.93 3.66
C ARG A 67 -2.94 0.16 2.61
N LEU A 68 -2.50 -0.13 1.40
CA LEU A 68 -2.31 0.86 0.33
C LEU A 68 -3.50 1.00 -0.62
N GLY A 69 -4.61 0.36 -0.35
CA GLY A 69 -5.78 0.49 -1.20
C GLY A 69 -7.02 -0.17 -0.62
N ARG A 70 -8.16 0.09 -1.27
CA ARG A 70 -9.45 -0.50 -0.88
C ARG A 70 -9.65 -1.91 -1.43
N ASN A 71 -8.92 -2.26 -2.48
CA ASN A 71 -8.95 -3.57 -3.12
C ASN A 71 -7.63 -3.79 -3.86
N THR A 72 -7.47 -4.97 -4.45
CA THR A 72 -6.24 -5.35 -5.15
C THR A 72 -5.87 -4.35 -6.25
N GLY A 73 -6.86 -3.92 -7.04
CA GLY A 73 -6.63 -2.93 -8.12
C GLY A 73 -6.13 -1.59 -7.60
N ASP A 74 -6.72 -1.11 -6.53
CA ASP A 74 -6.29 0.15 -5.90
C ASP A 74 -4.88 0.05 -5.34
N VAL A 75 -4.54 -1.08 -4.71
CA VAL A 75 -3.17 -1.35 -4.21
C VAL A 75 -2.18 -1.32 -5.36
N ILE A 76 -2.49 -2.01 -6.47
CA ILE A 76 -1.62 -2.05 -7.65
C ILE A 76 -1.36 -0.65 -8.19
N LYS A 77 -2.40 0.16 -8.34
CA LYS A 77 -2.27 1.55 -8.82
C LYS A 77 -1.40 2.39 -7.91
N THR A 78 -1.59 2.24 -6.61
CA THR A 78 -0.79 2.97 -5.62
C THR A 78 0.68 2.58 -5.70
N LEU A 79 0.97 1.29 -5.82
CA LEU A 79 2.34 0.79 -5.93
C LEU A 79 3.01 1.22 -7.23
N GLU A 80 2.30 1.21 -8.35
CA GLU A 80 2.82 1.68 -9.64
C GLU A 80 3.17 3.16 -9.57
N TRP A 81 2.29 3.96 -8.98
CA TRP A 81 2.52 5.38 -8.80
C TRP A 81 3.76 5.65 -7.93
N LEU A 82 3.89 4.92 -6.82
CA LEU A 82 5.06 5.07 -5.93
C LEU A 82 6.35 4.68 -6.64
N ASP A 83 6.31 3.66 -7.49
CA ASP A 83 7.46 3.25 -8.28
C ASP A 83 7.85 4.32 -9.31
N GLU A 84 6.87 4.93 -9.98
CA GLU A 84 7.11 6.05 -10.90
C GLU A 84 7.76 7.22 -10.19
N MET A 85 7.36 7.47 -8.95
CA MET A 85 7.92 8.55 -8.12
C MET A 85 9.24 8.15 -7.45
N LYS A 86 9.74 6.96 -7.74
CA LYS A 86 11.02 6.42 -7.23
C LYS A 86 11.09 6.31 -5.72
N VAL A 87 9.96 6.05 -5.08
CA VAL A 87 9.88 5.80 -3.64
C VAL A 87 10.18 4.33 -3.38
N ASN A 88 11.08 4.05 -2.45
CA ASN A 88 11.32 2.68 -2.00
C ASN A 88 10.22 2.28 -1.02
N VAL A 89 9.39 1.32 -1.40
CA VAL A 89 8.32 0.80 -0.55
C VAL A 89 8.83 -0.44 0.18
N ILE A 90 8.73 -0.43 1.50
CA ILE A 90 9.13 -1.57 2.34
C ILE A 90 7.86 -2.16 2.97
N VAL A 91 7.59 -3.44 2.65
CA VAL A 91 6.47 -4.18 3.22
C VAL A 91 7.00 -5.02 4.38
N ARG A 92 6.69 -4.60 5.62
CA ARG A 92 7.33 -5.17 6.82
C ARG A 92 7.02 -6.64 7.04
N ASN A 93 5.78 -7.06 6.84
CA ASN A 93 5.37 -8.43 7.17
C ASN A 93 6.12 -9.50 6.36
N ILE A 94 6.63 -9.15 5.17
CA ILE A 94 7.39 -10.07 4.31
C ILE A 94 8.82 -9.61 4.09
N GLY A 95 9.21 -8.46 4.65
CA GLY A 95 10.58 -7.95 4.52
C GLY A 95 10.98 -7.59 3.10
N LEU A 96 10.04 -7.19 2.26
CA LEU A 96 10.29 -6.92 0.84
C LEU A 96 10.39 -5.43 0.57
N GLN A 97 11.38 -5.04 -0.25
CA GLN A 97 11.58 -3.65 -0.68
C GLN A 97 11.47 -3.54 -2.19
N SER A 98 10.84 -2.45 -2.66
CA SER A 98 10.68 -2.24 -4.11
C SER A 98 11.93 -1.72 -4.80
N ARG A 99 12.64 -0.79 -4.16
CA ARG A 99 13.82 -0.14 -4.75
C ARG A 99 14.95 0.05 -3.72
N PRO A 100 15.51 -1.04 -3.17
CA PRO A 100 16.61 -0.91 -2.20
C PRO A 100 17.79 -0.20 -2.86
N ASN A 101 18.31 0.83 -2.18
CA ASN A 101 19.41 1.67 -2.69
C ASN A 101 19.09 2.32 -4.06
N GLY A 102 17.81 2.56 -4.35
CA GLY A 102 17.37 3.20 -5.58
C GLY A 102 17.30 2.29 -6.80
N VAL A 103 17.67 1.02 -6.66
CA VAL A 103 17.65 0.04 -7.76
C VAL A 103 16.43 -0.86 -7.63
N LYS A 104 15.66 -0.98 -8.71
CA LYS A 104 14.44 -1.78 -8.71
C LYS A 104 14.73 -3.26 -8.40
N ASN A 105 14.02 -3.80 -7.40
CA ASN A 105 14.18 -5.18 -6.97
C ASN A 105 13.47 -6.14 -7.94
N PRO A 106 14.18 -7.09 -8.55
CA PRO A 106 13.55 -8.06 -9.47
C PRO A 106 12.45 -8.90 -8.82
N ILE A 107 12.60 -9.23 -7.53
CA ILE A 107 11.59 -9.98 -6.78
C ILE A 107 10.30 -9.18 -6.66
N TRP A 108 10.41 -7.87 -6.46
CA TRP A 108 9.26 -6.97 -6.43
C TRP A 108 8.50 -7.00 -7.76
N LYS A 109 9.22 -7.02 -8.87
CA LYS A 109 8.62 -7.13 -10.21
C LYS A 109 7.79 -8.41 -10.34
N MET A 110 8.34 -9.52 -9.90
CA MET A 110 7.63 -10.81 -9.90
C MET A 110 6.34 -10.75 -9.10
N ILE A 111 6.40 -10.22 -7.88
CA ILE A 111 5.25 -10.11 -6.98
C ILE A 111 4.19 -9.19 -7.58
N SER A 112 4.61 -8.07 -8.17
CA SER A 112 3.69 -7.15 -8.85
C SER A 112 2.97 -7.82 -10.02
N SER A 113 3.67 -8.65 -10.78
CA SER A 113 3.08 -9.41 -11.90
C SER A 113 2.06 -10.43 -11.38
N VAL A 114 2.38 -11.13 -10.30
CA VAL A 114 1.46 -12.09 -9.67
C VAL A 114 0.22 -11.37 -9.16
N MET A 115 0.38 -10.24 -8.49
CA MET A 115 -0.76 -9.44 -8.00
C MET A 115 -1.67 -8.99 -9.15
N SER A 116 -1.09 -8.54 -10.25
CA SER A 116 -1.85 -8.12 -11.44
C SER A 116 -2.64 -9.28 -12.03
N SER A 117 -2.02 -10.47 -12.12
CA SER A 117 -2.68 -11.67 -12.61
C SER A 117 -3.83 -12.10 -11.69
N LEU A 118 -3.63 -12.05 -10.39
CA LEU A 118 -4.67 -12.36 -9.41
C LEU A 118 -5.83 -11.38 -9.52
N TYR A 119 -5.56 -10.11 -9.73
CA TYR A 119 -6.58 -9.10 -9.92
C TYR A 119 -7.42 -9.37 -11.16
N GLU A 120 -6.78 -9.73 -12.28
CA GLU A 120 -7.49 -10.09 -13.52
C GLU A 120 -8.40 -11.30 -13.29
N MET A 121 -7.94 -12.30 -12.56
CA MET A 121 -8.73 -13.47 -12.21
C MET A 121 -9.94 -13.08 -11.34
N GLU A 122 -9.76 -12.19 -10.37
CA GLU A 122 -10.86 -11.68 -9.55
C GLU A 122 -11.93 -11.01 -10.41
N LEU A 123 -11.51 -10.19 -11.38
CA LEU A 123 -12.44 -9.51 -12.28
C LEU A 123 -13.22 -10.50 -13.15
N GLU A 124 -12.57 -11.53 -13.65
CA GLU A 124 -13.24 -12.58 -14.44
C GLU A 124 -14.24 -13.35 -13.59
N ASN A 125 -13.87 -13.71 -12.37
CA ASN A 125 -14.76 -14.41 -11.44
C ASN A 125 -16.01 -13.58 -11.12
N ILE A 126 -15.86 -12.28 -10.93
CA ILE A 126 -16.98 -11.37 -10.71
C ILE A 126 -17.89 -11.36 -11.95
N LYS A 127 -17.30 -11.31 -13.13
CA LYS A 127 -18.01 -11.32 -14.41
C LYS A 127 -18.82 -12.60 -14.59
N GLU A 128 -18.22 -13.76 -14.33
CA GLU A 128 -18.89 -15.05 -14.39
C GLU A 128 -20.05 -15.15 -13.41
N ARG A 129 -19.86 -14.70 -12.18
CA ARG A 129 -20.92 -14.68 -11.17
C ARG A 129 -22.11 -13.82 -11.61
N THR A 130 -21.82 -12.69 -12.23
CA THR A 130 -22.87 -11.79 -12.73
C THR A 130 -23.67 -12.46 -13.87
N MET A 131 -22.99 -13.20 -14.74
CA MET A 131 -23.64 -13.90 -15.85
C MET A 131 -24.43 -15.12 -15.39
N VAL A 132 -23.91 -15.89 -14.44
CA VAL A 132 -24.53 -17.13 -13.96
C VAL A 132 -25.64 -16.86 -12.94
N GLY A 133 -25.57 -15.78 -12.21
CA GLY A 133 -26.54 -15.40 -11.19
C GLY A 133 -27.87 -14.89 -11.74
N ARG A 134 -28.07 -14.98 -13.02
CA ARG A 134 -29.33 -14.62 -13.68
C ARG A 134 -30.06 -15.88 -14.06
#